data_0b7cf9fca53f10897590fc051b6fbf80
#
_entry.id   0b7cf9fca53f10897590fc051b6fbf80
#
_cell.length_a   1.000
_cell.length_b   1.000
_cell.length_c   1.000
_cell.angle_alpha   90.00
_cell.angle_beta   90.00
_cell.angle_gamma   90.00
#
_symmetry.space_group_name_H-M   'P 1'
#
loop_
_entity.id
_entity.type
_entity.pdbx_description
1 polymer ?
#
loop_
_entity_poly.entity_id
_entity_poly.type
_entity_poly.pdbx_seq_one_letter_code
_entity_poly.pdbx_strand_id
1 'polypeptide(L)'
;LDCNTLASGDVDVINTTLQLVLPCLDNINVLASIGETRIGLTPDTPTVGELNSNLTLSLWNGLFVHRDTPADVREKIISVAQETMASDRAKDFMAKTGALVYWQNAEDTNARIARDTETLGKINAMLE
;
A
#
# COMPACT_ATOMS: atom_id res chain seq x y z
N LEU A 1 -2.82 15.29 -3.34
CA LEU A 1 -3.17 15.76 -2.00
C LEU A 1 -2.00 15.54 -1.06
N ASP A 2 -1.54 16.58 -0.38
CA ASP A 2 -0.33 16.61 0.44
C ASP A 2 -0.50 17.57 1.64
N CYS A 3 0.61 17.87 2.31
CA CYS A 3 0.64 18.83 3.42
C CYS A 3 0.07 20.21 3.07
N ASN A 4 0.31 20.72 1.87
CA ASN A 4 -0.15 22.05 1.47
C ASN A 4 -1.68 22.07 1.31
N THR A 5 -2.27 20.97 0.83
CA THR A 5 -3.72 20.85 0.67
C THR A 5 -4.46 20.97 2.01
N LEU A 6 -3.90 20.38 3.10
CA LEU A 6 -4.46 20.55 4.44
C LEU A 6 -4.17 21.94 5.01
N ALA A 7 -2.96 22.46 4.80
CA ALA A 7 -2.55 23.74 5.34
C ALA A 7 -3.30 24.94 4.72
N SER A 8 -3.76 24.82 3.45
CA SER A 8 -4.56 25.88 2.80
C SER A 8 -5.95 26.04 3.39
N GLY A 9 -6.47 25.02 4.09
CA GLY A 9 -7.84 25.01 4.61
C GLY A 9 -8.92 24.78 3.56
N ASP A 10 -8.54 24.42 2.33
CA ASP A 10 -9.49 24.10 1.26
C ASP A 10 -10.26 22.80 1.52
N VAL A 11 -9.67 21.92 2.34
CA VAL A 11 -10.27 20.65 2.74
C VAL A 11 -9.96 20.33 4.21
N ASP A 12 -10.89 19.67 4.89
CA ASP A 12 -10.74 19.25 6.28
C ASP A 12 -10.09 17.86 6.42
N VAL A 13 -10.26 17.00 5.41
CA VAL A 13 -9.75 15.61 5.39
C VAL A 13 -9.21 15.26 4.01
N ILE A 14 -8.09 14.55 3.99
CA ILE A 14 -7.53 14.00 2.75
C ILE A 14 -7.31 12.49 2.87
N ASN A 15 -7.43 11.79 1.76
CA ASN A 15 -6.93 10.43 1.58
C ASN A 15 -5.71 10.48 0.65
N THR A 16 -4.57 10.06 1.15
CA THR A 16 -3.30 10.12 0.42
C THR A 16 -2.31 9.06 0.94
N THR A 17 -1.16 8.93 0.29
CA THR A 17 -0.09 8.07 0.80
C THR A 17 0.70 8.78 1.90
N LEU A 18 1.15 8.02 2.92
CA LEU A 18 1.90 8.56 4.05
C LEU A 18 3.10 9.41 3.61
N GLN A 19 3.80 9.00 2.55
CA GLN A 19 4.99 9.70 2.03
C GLN A 19 4.73 11.17 1.67
N LEU A 20 3.51 11.49 1.23
CA LEU A 20 3.15 12.86 0.84
C LEU A 20 2.83 13.76 2.03
N VAL A 21 2.61 13.19 3.21
CA VAL A 21 2.31 13.93 4.44
C VAL A 21 3.39 13.78 5.52
N LEU A 22 4.45 13.02 5.27
CA LEU A 22 5.59 12.91 6.19
C LEU A 22 6.14 14.26 6.65
N PRO A 23 6.31 15.29 5.79
CA PRO A 23 6.86 16.57 6.23
C PRO A 23 6.00 17.32 7.26
N CYS A 24 4.71 16.99 7.37
CA CYS A 24 3.80 17.64 8.31
C CYS A 24 3.15 16.65 9.29
N LEU A 25 3.69 15.44 9.43
CA LEU A 25 3.09 14.38 10.22
C LEU A 25 2.83 14.80 11.67
N ASP A 26 3.72 15.60 12.25
CA ASP A 26 3.58 16.13 13.62
C ASP A 26 2.46 17.19 13.76
N ASN A 27 1.95 17.71 12.64
CA ASN A 27 0.93 18.77 12.62
C ASN A 27 -0.44 18.28 12.14
N ILE A 28 -0.59 17.00 11.88
CA ILE A 28 -1.82 16.39 11.38
C ILE A 28 -2.28 15.23 12.27
N ASN A 29 -3.55 14.90 12.22
CA ASN A 29 -4.09 13.72 12.84
C ASN A 29 -4.31 12.64 11.79
N VAL A 30 -3.62 11.51 11.90
CA VAL A 30 -3.86 10.35 11.05
C VAL A 30 -5.02 9.55 11.65
N LEU A 31 -6.18 9.58 11.00
CA LEU A 31 -7.42 9.01 11.53
C LEU A 31 -7.50 7.49 11.37
N ALA A 32 -7.09 6.98 10.22
CA ALA A 32 -7.01 5.56 9.93
C ALA A 32 -6.06 5.30 8.76
N SER A 33 -5.52 4.09 8.67
CA SER A 33 -4.72 3.64 7.53
C SER A 33 -5.47 2.59 6.69
N ILE A 34 -5.27 2.64 5.37
CA ILE A 34 -5.79 1.63 4.44
C ILE A 34 -4.68 0.60 4.20
N GLY A 35 -4.68 -0.46 4.97
CA GLY A 35 -3.70 -1.54 4.92
C GLY A 35 -4.15 -2.75 5.72
N GLU A 36 -3.46 -3.87 5.55
CA GLU A 36 -3.72 -5.10 6.32
C GLU A 36 -3.19 -4.99 7.76
N THR A 37 -2.16 -4.16 7.96
CA THR A 37 -1.53 -3.92 9.26
C THR A 37 -1.29 -2.43 9.48
N ARG A 38 -1.16 -2.04 10.75
CA ARG A 38 -0.80 -0.67 11.11
C ARG A 38 0.56 -0.28 10.56
N ILE A 39 0.72 0.99 10.24
CA ILE A 39 1.98 1.54 9.72
C ILE A 39 2.94 1.80 10.89
N GLY A 40 4.20 1.37 10.79
CA GLY A 40 5.18 1.51 11.86
C GLY A 40 5.50 2.93 12.30
N LEU A 41 5.33 3.92 11.42
CA LEU A 41 5.48 5.35 11.76
C LEU A 41 4.25 5.95 12.47
N THR A 42 3.11 5.28 12.41
CA THR A 42 1.86 5.69 13.08
C THR A 42 1.23 4.49 13.80
N PRO A 43 1.92 3.92 14.81
CA PRO A 43 1.53 2.63 15.40
C PRO A 43 0.19 2.70 16.17
N ASP A 44 -0.18 3.86 16.62
CA ASP A 44 -1.45 4.08 17.35
C ASP A 44 -2.64 4.30 16.42
N THR A 45 -2.39 4.50 15.11
CA THR A 45 -3.46 4.70 14.12
C THR A 45 -4.05 3.34 13.71
N PRO A 46 -5.37 3.13 13.88
CA PRO A 46 -6.01 1.89 13.48
C PRO A 46 -6.04 1.74 11.96
N THR A 47 -6.14 0.51 11.48
CA THR A 47 -6.51 0.27 10.08
C THR A 47 -8.02 0.41 9.89
N VAL A 48 -8.45 0.72 8.67
CA VAL A 48 -9.89 0.70 8.33
C VAL A 48 -10.50 -0.68 8.56
N GLY A 49 -9.73 -1.76 8.33
CA GLY A 49 -10.15 -3.13 8.61
C GLY A 49 -10.37 -3.42 10.10
N GLU A 50 -9.65 -2.76 11.02
CA GLU A 50 -9.89 -2.85 12.47
C GLU A 50 -11.18 -2.14 12.86
N LEU A 51 -11.54 -1.07 12.17
CA LEU A 51 -12.79 -0.33 12.40
C LEU A 51 -14.00 -1.04 11.79
N ASN A 52 -13.82 -1.65 10.63
CA ASN A 52 -14.83 -2.46 9.94
C ASN A 52 -14.15 -3.55 9.10
N SER A 53 -14.28 -4.80 9.52
CA SER A 53 -13.63 -5.95 8.88
C SER A 53 -14.03 -6.18 7.41
N ASN A 54 -15.18 -5.66 6.98
CA ASN A 54 -15.61 -5.72 5.58
C ASN A 54 -14.82 -4.78 4.66
N LEU A 55 -14.04 -3.84 5.23
CA LEU A 55 -13.25 -2.85 4.54
C LEU A 55 -11.75 -3.17 4.58
N THR A 56 -11.38 -4.43 4.82
CA THR A 56 -9.98 -4.85 4.78
C THR A 56 -9.47 -4.80 3.34
N LEU A 57 -8.75 -3.74 3.04
CA LEU A 57 -8.15 -3.44 1.75
C LEU A 57 -6.73 -2.92 1.97
N SER A 58 -5.86 -3.10 1.00
CA SER A 58 -4.59 -2.40 0.98
C SER A 58 -4.20 -2.00 -0.43
N LEU A 59 -3.53 -0.86 -0.55
CA LEU A 59 -2.87 -0.47 -1.79
C LEU A 59 -1.54 -1.21 -1.92
N TRP A 60 -1.27 -1.72 -3.10
CA TRP A 60 -0.03 -2.43 -3.40
C TRP A 60 0.43 -2.15 -4.84
N ASN A 61 1.70 -2.37 -5.09
CA ASN A 61 2.30 -2.26 -6.41
C ASN A 61 2.81 -3.64 -6.84
N GLY A 62 2.70 -3.95 -8.13
CA GLY A 62 3.18 -5.20 -8.69
C GLY A 62 4.10 -4.97 -9.88
N LEU A 63 4.98 -5.93 -10.13
CA LEU A 63 5.74 -6.03 -11.36
C LEU A 63 4.97 -6.91 -12.34
N PHE A 64 4.69 -6.37 -13.51
CA PHE A 64 3.94 -7.08 -14.55
C PHE A 64 4.81 -7.21 -15.79
N VAL A 65 4.76 -8.36 -16.44
CA VAL A 65 5.41 -8.64 -17.70
C VAL A 65 4.39 -9.13 -18.73
N HIS A 66 4.70 -9.00 -20.00
CA HIS A 66 3.84 -9.53 -21.06
C HIS A 66 3.70 -11.06 -20.90
N ARG A 67 2.51 -11.61 -21.24
CA ARG A 67 2.23 -13.05 -21.10
C ARG A 67 3.23 -13.95 -21.83
N ASP A 68 3.72 -13.48 -23.00
CA ASP A 68 4.65 -14.22 -23.85
C ASP A 68 6.12 -13.99 -23.47
N THR A 69 6.40 -13.32 -22.34
CA THR A 69 7.78 -13.16 -21.87
C THR A 69 8.37 -14.55 -21.59
N PRO A 70 9.56 -14.87 -22.15
CA PRO A 70 10.22 -16.16 -21.94
C PRO A 70 10.41 -16.48 -20.45
N ALA A 71 10.35 -17.78 -20.11
CA ALA A 71 10.39 -18.24 -18.73
C ALA A 71 11.69 -17.85 -18.02
N ASP A 72 12.83 -18.00 -18.69
CA ASP A 72 14.15 -17.62 -18.17
C ASP A 72 14.27 -16.12 -17.88
N VAL A 73 13.68 -15.28 -18.73
CA VAL A 73 13.61 -13.82 -18.49
C VAL A 73 12.74 -13.52 -17.28
N ARG A 74 11.58 -14.18 -17.12
CA ARG A 74 10.70 -14.01 -15.97
C ARG A 74 11.40 -14.43 -14.67
N GLU A 75 12.07 -15.58 -14.66
CA GLU A 75 12.84 -16.07 -13.53
C GLU A 75 13.95 -15.09 -13.13
N LYS A 76 14.65 -14.53 -14.12
CA LYS A 76 15.67 -13.51 -13.84
C LYS A 76 15.10 -12.25 -13.21
N ILE A 77 13.97 -11.75 -13.70
CA ILE A 77 13.28 -10.58 -13.15
C ILE A 77 12.85 -10.87 -11.70
N ILE A 78 12.27 -12.04 -11.43
CA ILE A 78 11.85 -12.49 -10.10
C ILE A 78 13.04 -12.51 -9.14
N SER A 79 14.16 -13.15 -9.54
CA SER A 79 15.36 -13.24 -8.69
C SER A 79 15.89 -11.86 -8.31
N VAL A 80 16.05 -10.97 -9.30
CA VAL A 80 16.55 -9.59 -9.05
C VAL A 80 15.59 -8.80 -8.17
N ALA A 81 14.28 -8.94 -8.37
CA ALA A 81 13.28 -8.27 -7.55
C ALA A 81 13.32 -8.77 -6.09
N GLN A 82 13.39 -10.09 -5.88
CA GLN A 82 13.51 -10.68 -4.53
C GLN A 82 14.75 -10.19 -3.79
N GLU A 83 15.92 -10.21 -4.45
CA GLU A 83 17.16 -9.69 -3.89
C GLU A 83 17.05 -8.19 -3.53
N THR A 84 16.44 -7.41 -4.41
CA THR A 84 16.23 -5.97 -4.19
C THR A 84 15.34 -5.72 -2.97
N MET A 85 14.21 -6.44 -2.86
CA MET A 85 13.26 -6.29 -1.75
C MET A 85 13.85 -6.77 -0.41
N ALA A 86 14.76 -7.73 -0.43
CA ALA A 86 15.46 -8.22 0.76
C ALA A 86 16.67 -7.37 1.18
N SER A 87 17.07 -6.41 0.36
CA SER A 87 18.27 -5.60 0.58
C SER A 87 18.17 -4.69 1.81
N ASP A 88 19.31 -4.31 2.39
CA ASP A 88 19.35 -3.34 3.49
C ASP A 88 18.86 -1.95 3.04
N ARG A 89 19.05 -1.62 1.75
CA ARG A 89 18.49 -0.39 1.16
C ARG A 89 16.95 -0.38 1.19
N ALA A 90 16.30 -1.51 0.91
CA ALA A 90 14.85 -1.62 1.00
C ALA A 90 14.36 -1.49 2.45
N LYS A 91 15.06 -2.12 3.41
CA LYS A 91 14.76 -1.99 4.85
C LYS A 91 14.91 -0.54 5.34
N ASP A 92 15.98 0.13 4.93
CA ASP A 92 16.24 1.52 5.26
C ASP A 92 15.17 2.46 4.67
N PHE A 93 14.74 2.19 3.44
CA PHE A 93 13.64 2.90 2.80
C PHE A 93 12.31 2.72 3.57
N MET A 94 11.97 1.50 4.00
CA MET A 94 10.79 1.23 4.83
C MET A 94 10.82 2.02 6.14
N ALA A 95 11.96 1.97 6.84
CA ALA A 95 12.12 2.67 8.11
C ALA A 95 11.94 4.19 7.98
N LYS A 96 12.40 4.77 6.87
CA LYS A 96 12.35 6.22 6.63
C LYS A 96 11.01 6.72 6.10
N THR A 97 10.27 5.87 5.39
CA THR A 97 9.07 6.29 4.65
C THR A 97 7.77 5.68 5.14
N GLY A 98 7.85 4.65 6.00
CA GLY A 98 6.68 3.86 6.39
C GLY A 98 6.11 2.97 5.28
N ALA A 99 6.78 2.89 4.13
CA ALA A 99 6.36 1.99 3.05
C ALA A 99 6.60 0.52 3.47
N LEU A 100 5.63 -0.34 3.20
CA LEU A 100 5.80 -1.78 3.33
C LEU A 100 6.42 -2.33 2.04
N VAL A 101 7.66 -2.81 2.14
CA VAL A 101 8.35 -3.49 1.04
C VAL A 101 8.35 -4.98 1.35
N TYR A 102 7.69 -5.77 0.51
CA TYR A 102 7.61 -7.21 0.65
C TYR A 102 7.59 -7.87 -0.73
N TRP A 103 7.89 -9.15 -0.78
CA TRP A 103 7.76 -9.94 -1.99
C TRP A 103 6.58 -10.89 -1.86
N GLN A 104 5.77 -10.95 -2.89
CA GLN A 104 4.71 -11.93 -3.07
C GLN A 104 4.88 -12.61 -4.44
N ASN A 105 4.82 -13.93 -4.48
CA ASN A 105 4.96 -14.68 -5.73
C ASN A 105 3.74 -14.48 -6.66
N ALA A 106 3.82 -14.99 -7.89
CA ALA A 106 2.77 -14.80 -8.89
C ALA A 106 1.45 -15.50 -8.52
N GLU A 107 1.49 -16.65 -7.88
CA GLU A 107 0.29 -17.39 -7.46
C GLU A 107 -0.48 -16.62 -6.40
N ASP A 108 0.21 -16.22 -5.32
CA ASP A 108 -0.37 -15.45 -4.23
C ASP A 108 -0.85 -14.08 -4.70
N THR A 109 -0.09 -13.44 -5.62
CA THR A 109 -0.48 -12.15 -6.23
C THR A 109 -1.76 -12.29 -7.05
N ASN A 110 -1.92 -13.32 -7.85
CA ASN A 110 -3.14 -13.57 -8.60
C ASN A 110 -4.34 -13.85 -7.69
N ALA A 111 -4.15 -14.63 -6.62
CA ALA A 111 -5.19 -14.87 -5.62
C ALA A 111 -5.60 -13.56 -4.92
N ARG A 112 -4.64 -12.70 -4.62
CA ARG A 112 -4.89 -11.37 -4.06
C ARG A 112 -5.69 -10.48 -5.01
N ILE A 113 -5.29 -10.41 -6.28
CA ILE A 113 -6.01 -9.63 -7.31
C ILE A 113 -7.48 -10.06 -7.38
N ALA A 114 -7.75 -11.37 -7.41
CA ALA A 114 -9.11 -11.90 -7.45
C ALA A 114 -9.93 -11.47 -6.22
N ARG A 115 -9.36 -11.61 -5.02
CA ARG A 115 -10.00 -11.21 -3.75
C ARG A 115 -10.26 -9.70 -3.68
N ASP A 116 -9.26 -8.89 -4.03
CA ASP A 116 -9.38 -7.43 -3.99
C ASP A 116 -10.40 -6.93 -5.02
N THR A 117 -10.48 -7.55 -6.20
CA THR A 117 -11.49 -7.27 -7.22
C THR A 117 -12.91 -7.56 -6.69
N GLU A 118 -13.10 -8.69 -6.01
CA GLU A 118 -14.40 -9.04 -5.40
C GLU A 118 -14.78 -8.03 -4.30
N THR A 119 -13.83 -7.68 -3.44
CA THR A 119 -14.06 -6.71 -2.35
C THR A 119 -14.42 -5.34 -2.89
N LEU A 120 -13.70 -4.85 -3.89
CA LEU A 120 -14.00 -3.58 -4.55
C LEU A 120 -15.38 -3.60 -5.23
N GLY A 121 -15.75 -4.73 -5.85
CA GLY A 121 -17.11 -4.90 -6.41
C GLY A 121 -18.20 -4.78 -5.36
N LYS A 122 -18.00 -5.36 -4.17
CA LYS A 122 -18.95 -5.25 -3.03
C LYS A 122 -19.03 -3.81 -2.51
N ILE A 123 -17.89 -3.14 -2.37
CA ILE A 123 -17.86 -1.73 -1.93
C ILE A 123 -18.61 -0.84 -2.93
N ASN A 124 -18.35 -1.02 -4.23
CA ASN A 124 -19.03 -0.24 -5.27
C ASN A 124 -20.55 -0.43 -5.24
N ALA A 125 -21.01 -1.65 -5.03
CA ALA A 125 -22.44 -1.95 -4.92
C ALA A 125 -23.11 -1.34 -3.65
N MET A 126 -22.34 -0.93 -2.64
CA MET A 126 -22.85 -0.22 -1.47
C MET A 126 -23.00 1.28 -1.69
N LEU A 127 -22.38 1.81 -2.72
CA LEU A 127 -22.36 3.25 -3.05
C LEU A 127 -23.44 3.63 -4.08
N GLU A 128 -24.07 2.66 -4.71
CA GLU A 128 -25.22 2.81 -5.64
C GLU A 128 -26.54 2.74 -4.87
#